data_17e2bb579ec907aee231af778a450cac
#
_entry.id   17e2bb579ec907aee231af778a450cac
#
_cell.length_a   1.000
_cell.length_b   1.000
_cell.length_c   1.000
_cell.angle_alpha   90.00
_cell.angle_beta   90.00
_cell.angle_gamma   90.00
#
_symmetry.space_group_name_H-M   'P 1'
#
loop_
_entity.id
_entity.type
_entity.pdbx_description
1 polymer ?
#
loop_
_entity_poly.entity_id
_entity_poly.type
_entity_poly.pdbx_seq_one_letter_code
_entity_poly.pdbx_strand_id
1 'polypeptide(L)'
;MGCVTASAQEADKTVNVFNPHWYVQAQVGGQYTLGEIGFSDLISPNAQVGLGYNFNKVVGARLSLNAWQSKAGQNVAGNVYKWKWNYVAPMVDATFNLTNLFCEYNPDRLVEVGVFGGIGANIAWGNDEAEEAQKAILKTPGANLAGYDKSSMPLENLWDGTKTRFVARVGANVDFRVSDRVKLGVELSANTLSDKYNSKKAGNPDWYFNALVGVKVALGETHTTKVIPAPKPVEKIIERIIEKPAPAPAPKVESKVVEENFRRDIFFPIGNTNIAKSQTTKIAEIVKYMKENPDAKITLTGYADKGTGS
;
A
#
# COMPACT_ATOMS: atom_id res chain seq x y z
N MET A 1 -22.90 2.52 55.13
CA MET A 1 -22.47 3.19 53.89
C MET A 1 -22.02 2.12 52.90
N GLY A 2 -22.86 1.79 51.93
CA GLY A 2 -22.51 0.82 50.90
C GLY A 2 -21.82 1.51 49.72
N CYS A 3 -20.57 1.17 49.45
CA CYS A 3 -19.90 1.54 48.22
C CYS A 3 -20.49 0.71 47.06
N VAL A 4 -21.25 1.34 46.19
CA VAL A 4 -21.63 0.79 44.90
C VAL A 4 -20.45 1.03 43.97
N THR A 5 -19.64 0.00 43.68
CA THR A 5 -18.67 0.04 42.61
C THR A 5 -19.41 -0.12 41.30
N ALA A 6 -19.65 0.98 40.59
CA ALA A 6 -20.11 0.94 39.22
C ALA A 6 -18.94 0.40 38.35
N SER A 7 -19.04 -0.83 37.87
CA SER A 7 -18.20 -1.32 36.80
C SER A 7 -18.60 -0.59 35.53
N ALA A 8 -17.69 0.20 34.97
CA ALA A 8 -17.87 0.80 33.65
C ALA A 8 -17.98 -0.35 32.64
N GLN A 9 -19.13 -0.42 31.99
CA GLN A 9 -19.36 -1.35 30.87
C GLN A 9 -18.46 -0.90 29.70
N GLU A 10 -17.53 -1.74 29.26
CA GLU A 10 -16.77 -1.45 28.06
C GLU A 10 -17.74 -1.22 26.89
N ALA A 11 -17.58 -0.10 26.19
CA ALA A 11 -18.40 0.21 25.02
C ALA A 11 -18.03 -0.71 23.84
N ASP A 12 -19.02 -1.00 22.98
CA ASP A 12 -18.80 -1.72 21.74
C ASP A 12 -17.66 -1.09 20.93
N LYS A 13 -16.71 -1.87 20.48
CA LYS A 13 -15.56 -1.41 19.69
C LYS A 13 -15.89 -1.48 18.21
N THR A 14 -15.83 -0.34 17.51
CA THR A 14 -15.93 -0.30 16.05
C THR A 14 -14.57 -0.52 15.42
N VAL A 15 -14.48 -1.40 14.42
CA VAL A 15 -13.26 -1.68 13.66
C VAL A 15 -13.56 -1.49 12.17
N ASN A 16 -12.75 -0.66 11.51
CA ASN A 16 -12.83 -0.48 10.07
C ASN A 16 -11.99 -1.54 9.35
N VAL A 17 -12.63 -2.26 8.44
CA VAL A 17 -12.03 -3.30 7.62
C VAL A 17 -11.88 -2.77 6.20
N PHE A 18 -10.68 -2.86 5.64
CA PHE A 18 -10.40 -2.45 4.26
C PHE A 18 -11.17 -3.34 3.27
N ASN A 19 -11.79 -2.71 2.26
CA ASN A 19 -12.39 -3.40 1.12
C ASN A 19 -11.51 -3.22 -0.12
N PRO A 20 -11.13 -4.30 -0.82
CA PRO A 20 -10.48 -4.19 -2.12
C PRO A 20 -11.38 -3.44 -3.11
N HIS A 21 -10.80 -2.47 -3.83
CA HIS A 21 -11.60 -1.61 -4.72
C HIS A 21 -10.77 -1.08 -5.89
N TRP A 22 -11.45 -0.78 -6.98
CA TRP A 22 -10.91 -0.05 -8.11
C TRP A 22 -10.85 1.45 -7.83
N TYR A 23 -9.94 2.15 -8.48
CA TYR A 23 -9.92 3.59 -8.52
C TYR A 23 -9.50 4.10 -9.89
N VAL A 24 -9.95 5.31 -10.23
CA VAL A 24 -9.47 6.07 -11.36
C VAL A 24 -8.72 7.30 -10.87
N GLN A 25 -7.74 7.75 -11.64
CA GLN A 25 -7.04 9.00 -11.34
C GLN A 25 -6.80 9.80 -12.62
N ALA A 26 -6.78 11.14 -12.47
CA ALA A 26 -6.40 12.08 -13.50
C ALA A 26 -5.50 13.15 -12.89
N GLN A 27 -4.38 13.41 -13.53
CA GLN A 27 -3.33 14.29 -13.01
C GLN A 27 -2.76 15.15 -14.15
N VAL A 28 -2.36 16.37 -13.80
CA VAL A 28 -1.67 17.29 -14.69
C VAL A 28 -0.50 17.94 -13.97
N GLY A 29 0.48 18.43 -14.72
CA GLY A 29 1.63 19.09 -14.14
C GLY A 29 2.76 19.31 -15.12
N GLY A 30 3.98 19.14 -14.65
CA GLY A 30 5.19 19.36 -15.43
C GLY A 30 6.10 18.15 -15.48
N GLN A 31 6.85 18.09 -16.57
CA GLN A 31 7.97 17.18 -16.77
C GLN A 31 9.25 17.97 -16.92
N TYR A 32 10.31 17.46 -16.34
CA TYR A 32 11.68 17.92 -16.55
C TYR A 32 12.49 16.80 -17.20
N THR A 33 12.98 17.00 -18.40
CA THR A 33 13.93 16.06 -19.03
C THR A 33 15.35 16.46 -18.62
N LEU A 34 16.12 15.52 -18.06
CA LEU A 34 17.50 15.78 -17.65
C LEU A 34 18.36 16.14 -18.86
N GLY A 35 19.03 17.28 -18.81
CA GLY A 35 19.83 17.79 -19.92
C GLY A 35 20.83 18.85 -19.49
N GLU A 36 21.58 19.38 -20.45
CA GLU A 36 22.78 20.23 -20.26
C GLU A 36 22.49 21.73 -20.37
N ILE A 37 21.23 22.11 -20.62
CA ILE A 37 20.83 23.53 -20.67
C ILE A 37 20.03 23.91 -19.43
N GLY A 38 19.63 25.18 -19.33
CA GLY A 38 18.93 25.70 -18.16
C GLY A 38 17.68 24.88 -17.76
N PHE A 39 17.49 24.67 -16.47
CA PHE A 39 16.36 23.89 -15.93
C PHE A 39 15.01 24.34 -16.49
N SER A 40 14.74 25.65 -16.51
CA SER A 40 13.48 26.23 -17.01
C SER A 40 13.22 25.94 -18.48
N ASP A 41 14.29 25.76 -19.27
CA ASP A 41 14.20 25.49 -20.71
C ASP A 41 13.75 24.06 -21.01
N LEU A 42 14.00 23.15 -20.07
CA LEU A 42 13.71 21.72 -20.17
C LEU A 42 12.38 21.30 -19.52
N ILE A 43 11.67 22.26 -18.92
CA ILE A 43 10.31 21.99 -18.39
C ILE A 43 9.30 21.95 -19.53
N SER A 44 8.44 20.95 -19.51
CA SER A 44 7.35 20.74 -20.46
C SER A 44 6.06 20.34 -19.74
N PRO A 45 4.88 20.54 -20.36
CA PRO A 45 3.61 20.08 -19.78
C PRO A 45 3.55 18.56 -19.77
N ASN A 46 2.84 18.04 -18.77
CA ASN A 46 2.62 16.61 -18.60
C ASN A 46 1.22 16.33 -18.05
N ALA A 47 0.62 15.23 -18.47
CA ALA A 47 -0.67 14.73 -17.97
C ALA A 47 -0.64 13.21 -17.83
N GLN A 48 -1.42 12.70 -16.90
CA GLN A 48 -1.54 11.27 -16.65
C GLN A 48 -2.98 10.90 -16.31
N VAL A 49 -3.45 9.80 -16.87
CA VAL A 49 -4.67 9.13 -16.43
C VAL A 49 -4.33 7.71 -16.00
N GLY A 50 -5.07 7.17 -15.04
CA GLY A 50 -4.80 5.83 -14.52
C GLY A 50 -6.05 5.12 -14.04
N LEU A 51 -6.02 3.80 -14.14
CA LEU A 51 -6.95 2.87 -13.54
C LEU A 51 -6.16 1.94 -12.63
N GLY A 52 -6.49 1.91 -11.35
CA GLY A 52 -5.80 1.06 -10.38
C GLY A 52 -6.74 0.20 -9.58
N TYR A 53 -6.18 -0.82 -8.96
CA TYR A 53 -6.87 -1.71 -8.05
C TYR A 53 -6.05 -1.89 -6.77
N ASN A 54 -6.67 -1.62 -5.63
CA ASN A 54 -6.09 -1.86 -4.31
C ASN A 54 -6.49 -3.27 -3.83
N PHE A 55 -5.52 -4.20 -3.82
CA PHE A 55 -5.76 -5.59 -3.38
C PHE A 55 -6.00 -5.68 -1.87
N ASN A 56 -5.28 -4.87 -1.12
CA ASN A 56 -5.41 -4.74 0.33
C ASN A 56 -5.02 -3.32 0.76
N LYS A 57 -4.99 -3.05 2.05
CA LYS A 57 -4.67 -1.73 2.61
C LYS A 57 -3.28 -1.19 2.24
N VAL A 58 -2.36 -2.06 1.81
CA VAL A 58 -0.94 -1.72 1.53
C VAL A 58 -0.59 -1.83 0.05
N VAL A 59 -1.05 -2.89 -0.63
CA VAL A 59 -0.59 -3.26 -1.97
C VAL A 59 -1.68 -3.04 -3.00
N GLY A 60 -1.32 -2.45 -4.12
CA GLY A 60 -2.16 -2.27 -5.30
C GLY A 60 -1.39 -2.39 -6.60
N ALA A 61 -2.11 -2.32 -7.71
CA ALA A 61 -1.55 -2.20 -9.05
C ALA A 61 -2.26 -1.09 -9.82
N ARG A 62 -1.56 -0.49 -10.78
CA ARG A 62 -2.09 0.60 -11.59
C ARG A 62 -1.66 0.43 -13.05
N LEU A 63 -2.62 0.59 -13.96
CA LEU A 63 -2.38 0.88 -15.37
C LEU A 63 -2.48 2.39 -15.54
N SER A 64 -1.53 3.00 -16.22
CA SER A 64 -1.57 4.44 -16.46
C SER A 64 -1.10 4.78 -17.86
N LEU A 65 -1.58 5.91 -18.35
CA LEU A 65 -1.18 6.51 -19.61
C LEU A 65 -0.65 7.91 -19.28
N ASN A 66 0.65 8.07 -19.38
CA ASN A 66 1.33 9.35 -19.20
C ASN A 66 1.64 9.95 -20.57
N ALA A 67 1.47 11.22 -20.74
CA ALA A 67 1.62 11.86 -22.05
C ALA A 67 1.97 13.33 -21.96
N TRP A 68 2.37 13.86 -23.07
CA TRP A 68 2.41 15.19 -23.63
C TRP A 68 3.75 15.47 -24.31
N GLN A 69 4.61 16.28 -23.71
CA GLN A 69 5.77 16.82 -24.39
C GLN A 69 7.04 16.61 -23.57
N SER A 70 8.14 16.32 -24.26
CA SER A 70 9.50 16.37 -23.73
C SER A 70 10.33 17.40 -24.45
N LYS A 71 11.35 17.94 -23.78
CA LYS A 71 12.28 18.91 -24.33
C LYS A 71 13.71 18.48 -24.10
N ALA A 72 14.59 18.85 -25.02
CA ALA A 72 16.03 18.76 -24.85
C ALA A 72 16.71 19.99 -25.41
N GLY A 73 18.01 20.10 -25.21
CA GLY A 73 18.80 21.16 -25.75
C GLY A 73 20.28 20.95 -25.56
N GLN A 74 21.07 21.77 -26.26
CA GLN A 74 22.52 21.74 -26.21
C GLN A 74 23.06 23.14 -26.27
N ASN A 75 24.14 23.42 -25.53
CA ASN A 75 24.91 24.64 -25.64
C ASN A 75 26.14 24.39 -26.51
N VAL A 76 26.29 25.17 -27.61
CA VAL A 76 27.42 25.07 -28.51
C VAL A 76 27.96 26.45 -28.77
N ALA A 77 29.23 26.69 -28.43
CA ALA A 77 29.92 27.98 -28.57
C ALA A 77 29.11 29.15 -27.97
N GLY A 78 28.47 28.96 -26.82
CA GLY A 78 27.67 29.98 -26.13
C GLY A 78 26.22 30.15 -26.66
N ASN A 79 25.86 29.47 -27.73
CA ASN A 79 24.50 29.48 -28.27
C ASN A 79 23.71 28.28 -27.75
N VAL A 80 22.45 28.52 -27.28
CA VAL A 80 21.58 27.49 -26.76
C VAL A 80 20.60 27.07 -27.85
N TYR A 81 20.66 25.80 -28.22
CA TYR A 81 19.77 25.14 -29.17
C TYR A 81 18.76 24.27 -28.42
N LYS A 82 17.49 24.39 -28.74
CA LYS A 82 16.38 23.66 -28.07
C LYS A 82 15.53 22.96 -29.08
N TRP A 83 14.97 21.79 -28.67
CA TRP A 83 14.01 21.04 -29.44
C TRP A 83 13.02 20.31 -28.52
N LYS A 84 11.91 19.92 -29.07
CA LYS A 84 10.84 19.20 -28.34
C LYS A 84 10.25 18.11 -29.22
N TRP A 85 9.61 17.17 -28.56
CA TRP A 85 8.83 16.10 -29.19
C TRP A 85 7.67 15.73 -28.31
N ASN A 86 6.68 15.01 -28.87
CA ASN A 86 5.53 14.50 -28.14
C ASN A 86 5.73 13.04 -27.81
N TYR A 87 5.07 12.56 -26.77
CA TYR A 87 5.07 11.15 -26.41
C TYR A 87 3.79 10.73 -25.71
N VAL A 88 3.56 9.41 -25.69
CA VAL A 88 2.61 8.71 -24.86
C VAL A 88 3.31 7.49 -24.26
N ALA A 89 3.10 7.27 -22.95
CA ALA A 89 3.73 6.17 -22.24
C ALA A 89 2.68 5.36 -21.45
N PRO A 90 2.17 4.25 -22.01
CA PRO A 90 1.46 3.25 -21.24
C PRO A 90 2.40 2.57 -20.24
N MET A 91 1.97 2.51 -18.96
CA MET A 91 2.75 1.99 -17.85
C MET A 91 1.93 1.03 -16.99
N VAL A 92 2.61 0.04 -16.41
CA VAL A 92 2.07 -0.85 -15.37
C VAL A 92 2.90 -0.63 -14.11
N ASP A 93 2.25 -0.29 -13.02
CA ASP A 93 2.89 -0.03 -11.72
C ASP A 93 2.41 -0.98 -10.64
N ALA A 94 3.31 -1.40 -9.76
CA ALA A 94 2.99 -1.86 -8.43
C ALA A 94 2.97 -0.66 -7.48
N THR A 95 1.95 -0.54 -6.65
CA THR A 95 1.77 0.58 -5.71
C THR A 95 1.76 0.09 -4.27
N PHE A 96 2.38 0.86 -3.37
CA PHE A 96 2.48 0.53 -1.96
C PHE A 96 2.09 1.74 -1.10
N ASN A 97 1.10 1.58 -0.24
CA ASN A 97 0.72 2.59 0.73
C ASN A 97 1.61 2.45 1.99
N LEU A 98 2.60 3.32 2.12
CA LEU A 98 3.55 3.28 3.24
C LEU A 98 2.87 3.66 4.56
N THR A 99 1.91 4.56 4.51
CA THR A 99 1.17 4.97 5.71
C THR A 99 0.42 3.79 6.32
N ASN A 100 -0.26 2.97 5.51
CA ASN A 100 -0.96 1.79 5.99
C ASN A 100 -0.05 0.57 6.24
N LEU A 101 1.20 0.61 5.75
CA LEU A 101 2.23 -0.38 6.07
C LEU A 101 2.77 -0.19 7.50
N PHE A 102 3.07 1.06 7.88
CA PHE A 102 3.70 1.39 9.15
C PHE A 102 2.72 1.80 10.25
N CYS A 103 1.48 2.15 9.88
CA CYS A 103 0.44 2.58 10.81
C CYS A 103 -0.79 1.68 10.72
N GLU A 104 -1.59 1.66 11.80
CA GLU A 104 -2.88 0.98 11.78
C GLU A 104 -3.79 1.57 10.69
N TYR A 105 -4.59 0.72 10.04
CA TYR A 105 -5.51 1.16 9.00
C TYR A 105 -6.59 2.08 9.58
N ASN A 106 -6.67 3.28 9.04
CA ASN A 106 -7.68 4.28 9.39
C ASN A 106 -8.22 4.95 8.11
N PRO A 107 -9.47 4.66 7.70
CA PRO A 107 -10.06 5.24 6.49
C PRO A 107 -10.29 6.75 6.62
N ASP A 108 -10.35 7.29 7.83
CA ASP A 108 -10.55 8.72 8.10
C ASP A 108 -9.25 9.52 8.09
N ARG A 109 -8.12 8.87 7.81
CA ARG A 109 -6.83 9.55 7.78
C ARG A 109 -6.79 10.63 6.70
N LEU A 110 -6.37 11.83 7.07
CA LEU A 110 -6.32 12.99 6.19
C LEU A 110 -5.22 12.86 5.12
N VAL A 111 -4.05 12.31 5.49
CA VAL A 111 -2.87 12.24 4.63
C VAL A 111 -2.36 10.80 4.53
N GLU A 112 -2.14 10.33 3.31
CA GLU A 112 -1.52 9.05 3.02
C GLU A 112 -0.29 9.26 2.12
N VAL A 113 0.78 8.54 2.41
CA VAL A 113 2.01 8.53 1.62
C VAL A 113 2.18 7.16 0.99
N GLY A 114 2.48 7.14 -0.30
CA GLY A 114 2.73 5.92 -1.04
C GLY A 114 3.98 6.00 -1.90
N VAL A 115 4.43 4.83 -2.34
CA VAL A 115 5.47 4.68 -3.36
C VAL A 115 4.99 3.73 -4.43
N PHE A 116 5.58 3.83 -5.59
CA PHE A 116 5.28 2.93 -6.71
C PHE A 116 6.51 2.69 -7.56
N GLY A 117 6.49 1.59 -8.28
CA GLY A 117 7.47 1.26 -9.28
C GLY A 117 6.81 0.54 -10.45
N GLY A 118 7.28 0.79 -11.64
CA GLY A 118 6.64 0.22 -12.82
C GLY A 118 7.53 0.22 -14.06
N ILE A 119 6.98 -0.41 -15.08
CA ILE A 119 7.60 -0.53 -16.40
C ILE A 119 6.56 -0.25 -17.48
N GLY A 120 7.03 0.12 -18.67
CA GLY A 120 6.14 0.39 -19.79
C GLY A 120 6.88 0.67 -21.08
N ALA A 121 6.17 1.32 -21.99
CA ALA A 121 6.69 1.75 -23.27
C ALA A 121 6.50 3.26 -23.43
N ASN A 122 7.51 3.96 -23.91
CA ASN A 122 7.43 5.35 -24.33
C ASN A 122 7.39 5.39 -25.85
N ILE A 123 6.31 5.85 -26.41
CA ILE A 123 6.06 6.02 -27.85
C ILE A 123 6.17 7.51 -28.14
N ALA A 124 7.25 7.92 -28.81
CA ALA A 124 7.59 9.31 -29.07
C ALA A 124 7.56 9.63 -30.57
N TRP A 125 7.15 10.86 -30.94
CA TRP A 125 7.07 11.34 -32.31
C TRP A 125 7.22 12.87 -32.40
N GLY A 126 7.44 13.41 -33.62
CA GLY A 126 7.51 14.84 -33.86
C GLY A 126 8.79 15.47 -33.34
N ASN A 127 9.94 14.86 -33.67
CA ASN A 127 11.28 15.33 -33.29
C ASN A 127 11.96 16.21 -34.36
N ASP A 128 11.17 16.82 -35.23
CA ASP A 128 11.66 17.58 -36.40
C ASP A 128 12.53 18.79 -35.98
N GLU A 129 12.20 19.43 -34.85
CA GLU A 129 13.00 20.53 -34.29
C GLU A 129 14.45 20.12 -33.94
N ALA A 130 14.69 18.83 -33.63
CA ALA A 130 16.05 18.33 -33.37
C ALA A 130 16.88 18.30 -34.67
N GLU A 131 16.27 17.99 -35.81
CA GLU A 131 16.94 18.04 -37.09
C GLU A 131 17.29 19.49 -37.49
N GLU A 132 16.37 20.43 -37.25
CA GLU A 132 16.62 21.85 -37.46
C GLU A 132 17.74 22.38 -36.55
N ALA A 133 17.69 22.00 -35.25
CA ALA A 133 18.74 22.33 -34.29
C ALA A 133 20.10 21.78 -34.73
N GLN A 134 20.18 20.55 -35.23
CA GLN A 134 21.42 19.97 -35.76
C GLN A 134 21.96 20.78 -36.94
N LYS A 135 21.12 21.14 -37.91
CA LYS A 135 21.48 21.96 -39.06
C LYS A 135 22.01 23.35 -38.63
N ALA A 136 21.41 23.92 -37.59
CA ALA A 136 21.84 25.23 -37.05
C ALA A 136 23.17 25.13 -36.31
N ILE A 137 23.39 24.08 -35.49
CA ILE A 137 24.67 23.85 -34.79
C ILE A 137 25.81 23.67 -35.78
N LEU A 138 25.62 22.94 -36.87
CA LEU A 138 26.65 22.74 -37.90
C LEU A 138 27.09 24.05 -38.57
N LYS A 139 26.25 25.07 -38.57
CA LYS A 139 26.53 26.41 -39.13
C LYS A 139 27.11 27.40 -38.11
N THR A 140 27.25 27.02 -36.85
CA THR A 140 27.65 27.90 -35.75
C THR A 140 29.13 28.22 -35.86
N PRO A 141 29.52 29.50 -36.00
CA PRO A 141 30.90 29.90 -36.00
C PRO A 141 31.58 29.54 -34.66
N GLY A 142 32.79 28.97 -34.71
CA GLY A 142 33.57 28.61 -33.52
C GLY A 142 33.08 27.34 -32.81
N ALA A 143 32.10 26.60 -33.35
CA ALA A 143 31.74 25.31 -32.84
C ALA A 143 32.89 24.32 -33.00
N ASN A 144 33.37 23.77 -31.87
CA ASN A 144 34.35 22.69 -31.90
C ASN A 144 33.63 21.37 -32.15
N LEU A 145 33.62 20.95 -33.39
CA LEU A 145 32.98 19.69 -33.84
C LEU A 145 34.00 18.53 -33.90
N ALA A 146 35.25 18.73 -33.43
CA ALA A 146 36.23 17.67 -33.34
C ALA A 146 35.79 16.64 -32.28
N GLY A 147 35.74 15.39 -32.66
CA GLY A 147 35.31 14.30 -31.78
C GLY A 147 33.91 13.76 -32.05
N TYR A 148 33.16 14.41 -32.92
CA TYR A 148 31.88 13.85 -33.40
C TYR A 148 32.07 13.00 -34.66
N ASP A 149 31.27 11.97 -34.83
CA ASP A 149 31.23 11.21 -36.07
C ASP A 149 30.61 12.08 -37.19
N LYS A 150 31.27 12.14 -38.33
CA LYS A 150 30.84 12.97 -39.48
C LYS A 150 29.47 12.58 -40.03
N SER A 151 28.95 11.41 -39.69
CA SER A 151 27.65 10.88 -40.16
C SER A 151 26.47 11.29 -39.31
N SER A 152 26.69 11.64 -38.01
CA SER A 152 25.63 11.88 -37.04
C SER A 152 25.79 13.13 -36.16
N MET A 153 26.76 13.98 -36.50
CA MET A 153 27.08 15.20 -35.73
C MET A 153 26.03 16.27 -35.82
N PRO A 154 25.84 17.06 -34.76
CA PRO A 154 26.28 16.89 -33.36
C PRO A 154 25.31 16.10 -32.48
N LEU A 155 24.18 15.70 -33.01
CA LEU A 155 23.17 14.86 -32.33
C LEU A 155 23.32 13.42 -32.83
N GLU A 156 24.26 12.67 -32.24
CA GLU A 156 24.62 11.31 -32.69
C GLU A 156 23.44 10.30 -32.63
N ASN A 157 22.48 10.53 -31.73
CA ASN A 157 21.27 9.71 -31.58
C ASN A 157 20.02 10.38 -32.15
N LEU A 158 20.21 11.30 -33.13
CA LEU A 158 19.07 11.92 -33.79
C LEU A 158 18.12 10.86 -34.36
N TRP A 159 16.84 11.06 -34.16
CA TRP A 159 15.80 10.14 -34.63
C TRP A 159 14.65 10.93 -35.27
N ASP A 160 14.01 10.29 -36.22
CA ASP A 160 12.85 10.75 -36.96
C ASP A 160 11.66 9.78 -36.82
N GLY A 161 10.49 10.18 -37.28
CA GLY A 161 9.26 9.39 -37.25
C GLY A 161 8.85 9.02 -35.83
N THR A 162 8.24 7.85 -35.68
CA THR A 162 7.78 7.34 -34.39
C THR A 162 8.76 6.32 -33.83
N LYS A 163 9.17 6.49 -32.58
CA LYS A 163 10.08 5.57 -31.88
C LYS A 163 9.47 5.07 -30.59
N THR A 164 9.52 3.76 -30.39
CA THR A 164 9.09 3.11 -29.16
C THR A 164 10.30 2.68 -28.35
N ARG A 165 10.33 3.01 -27.06
CA ARG A 165 11.41 2.68 -26.13
C ARG A 165 10.83 2.07 -24.86
N PHE A 166 11.55 1.09 -24.30
CA PHE A 166 11.23 0.61 -22.95
C PHE A 166 11.49 1.73 -21.94
N VAL A 167 10.62 1.88 -20.96
CA VAL A 167 10.76 2.82 -19.85
C VAL A 167 10.52 2.10 -18.51
N ALA A 168 11.37 2.40 -17.54
CA ALA A 168 11.15 2.02 -16.15
C ALA A 168 10.94 3.28 -15.32
N ARG A 169 10.09 3.20 -14.28
CA ARG A 169 9.87 4.31 -13.37
C ARG A 169 9.78 3.90 -11.92
N VAL A 170 10.13 4.83 -11.06
CA VAL A 170 9.87 4.81 -9.63
C VAL A 170 9.30 6.14 -9.20
N GLY A 171 8.49 6.16 -8.16
CA GLY A 171 7.92 7.41 -7.68
C GLY A 171 7.29 7.31 -6.31
N ALA A 172 6.86 8.46 -5.83
CA ALA A 172 6.16 8.61 -4.57
C ALA A 172 4.94 9.51 -4.76
N ASN A 173 3.92 9.31 -3.93
CA ASN A 173 2.73 10.14 -3.91
C ASN A 173 2.33 10.48 -2.48
N VAL A 174 1.69 11.63 -2.35
CA VAL A 174 1.00 12.07 -1.13
C VAL A 174 -0.43 12.34 -1.52
N ASP A 175 -1.35 11.61 -0.91
CA ASP A 175 -2.79 11.74 -1.14
C ASP A 175 -3.47 12.37 0.08
N PHE A 176 -4.28 13.40 -0.16
CA PHE A 176 -5.08 14.11 0.83
C PHE A 176 -6.54 13.68 0.67
N ARG A 177 -7.14 13.16 1.73
CA ARG A 177 -8.54 12.76 1.74
C ARG A 177 -9.46 13.98 1.70
N VAL A 178 -10.35 14.01 0.72
CA VAL A 178 -11.42 15.00 0.58
C VAL A 178 -12.75 14.40 1.02
N SER A 179 -12.98 13.14 0.67
CA SER A 179 -14.14 12.34 1.09
C SER A 179 -13.77 10.86 1.13
N ASP A 180 -14.72 9.98 1.47
CA ASP A 180 -14.50 8.53 1.51
C ASP A 180 -14.01 7.94 0.18
N ARG A 181 -14.36 8.59 -0.93
CA ARG A 181 -14.03 8.11 -2.28
C ARG A 181 -13.09 9.03 -3.03
N VAL A 182 -12.89 10.28 -2.59
CA VAL A 182 -12.13 11.27 -3.35
C VAL A 182 -10.91 11.71 -2.58
N LYS A 183 -9.75 11.62 -3.23
CA LYS A 183 -8.47 12.13 -2.72
C LYS A 183 -7.86 13.10 -3.74
N LEU A 184 -7.25 14.16 -3.25
CA LEU A 184 -6.35 15.02 -4.03
C LEU A 184 -4.92 14.50 -3.82
N GLY A 185 -4.15 14.36 -4.90
CA GLY A 185 -2.81 13.80 -4.82
C GLY A 185 -1.75 14.66 -5.48
N VAL A 186 -0.55 14.59 -4.92
CA VAL A 186 0.68 15.05 -5.56
C VAL A 186 1.53 13.81 -5.83
N GLU A 187 2.04 13.68 -7.04
CA GLU A 187 2.87 12.55 -7.47
C GLU A 187 4.19 13.06 -8.05
N LEU A 188 5.30 12.49 -7.61
CA LEU A 188 6.63 12.70 -8.16
C LEU A 188 7.16 11.38 -8.71
N SER A 189 7.71 11.39 -9.92
CA SER A 189 8.32 10.18 -10.49
C SER A 189 9.60 10.49 -11.25
N ALA A 190 10.53 9.53 -11.18
CA ALA A 190 11.74 9.46 -12.01
C ALA A 190 11.56 8.33 -13.02
N ASN A 191 11.79 8.63 -14.28
CA ASN A 191 11.59 7.72 -15.39
C ASN A 191 12.91 7.61 -16.15
N THR A 192 13.32 6.39 -16.49
CA THR A 192 14.56 6.13 -17.22
C THR A 192 14.29 5.29 -18.47
N LEU A 193 15.02 5.58 -19.51
CA LEU A 193 14.89 4.92 -20.80
C LEU A 193 16.20 5.01 -21.59
N SER A 194 16.20 4.57 -22.86
CA SER A 194 17.38 4.52 -23.71
C SER A 194 18.04 5.91 -23.91
N ASP A 195 19.37 5.95 -23.97
CA ASP A 195 20.24 7.09 -24.35
C ASP A 195 19.90 7.73 -25.72
N LYS A 196 18.90 7.20 -26.42
CA LYS A 196 18.44 7.72 -27.71
C LYS A 196 17.19 8.59 -27.59
N TYR A 197 16.74 8.90 -26.38
CA TYR A 197 15.49 9.62 -26.17
C TYR A 197 15.60 11.10 -26.48
N ASN A 198 16.65 11.73 -26.02
CA ASN A 198 16.88 13.17 -26.17
C ASN A 198 17.68 13.55 -27.45
N SER A 199 17.93 12.59 -28.35
CA SER A 199 18.71 12.73 -29.59
C SER A 199 20.22 12.93 -29.41
N LYS A 200 20.72 13.04 -28.19
CA LYS A 200 22.16 13.13 -27.87
C LYS A 200 22.70 11.76 -27.49
N LYS A 201 24.02 11.64 -27.45
CA LYS A 201 24.68 10.44 -26.97
C LYS A 201 25.54 10.80 -25.76
N ALA A 202 25.16 10.27 -24.62
CA ALA A 202 25.89 10.43 -23.36
C ALA A 202 26.54 9.12 -22.89
N GLY A 203 26.13 7.97 -23.45
CA GLY A 203 26.59 6.64 -23.07
C GLY A 203 25.96 6.11 -21.79
N ASN A 204 24.92 6.78 -21.29
CA ASN A 204 24.11 6.39 -20.14
C ASN A 204 22.62 6.59 -20.44
N PRO A 205 21.70 5.91 -19.71
CA PRO A 205 20.26 6.09 -19.92
C PRO A 205 19.81 7.53 -19.76
N ASP A 206 18.85 7.95 -20.58
CA ASP A 206 18.15 9.22 -20.41
C ASP A 206 17.16 9.17 -19.25
N TRP A 207 16.95 10.33 -18.62
CA TRP A 207 16.02 10.48 -17.50
C TRP A 207 15.07 11.64 -17.72
N TYR A 208 13.83 11.45 -17.29
CA TYR A 208 12.88 12.54 -17.09
C TYR A 208 12.11 12.37 -15.77
N PHE A 209 11.75 13.51 -15.19
CA PHE A 209 11.09 13.60 -13.89
C PHE A 209 9.72 14.25 -14.08
N ASN A 210 8.67 13.68 -13.49
CA ASN A 210 7.36 14.27 -13.51
C ASN A 210 6.96 14.75 -12.12
N ALA A 211 6.31 15.91 -12.06
CA ALA A 211 5.65 16.44 -10.89
C ALA A 211 4.18 16.73 -11.26
N LEU A 212 3.27 15.95 -10.71
CA LEU A 212 1.86 15.95 -11.09
C LEU A 212 0.98 16.19 -9.88
N VAL A 213 -0.13 16.91 -10.08
CA VAL A 213 -1.21 17.07 -9.11
C VAL A 213 -2.51 16.61 -9.75
N GLY A 214 -3.42 16.06 -8.95
CA GLY A 214 -4.68 15.59 -9.51
C GLY A 214 -5.61 14.94 -8.51
N VAL A 215 -6.58 14.24 -9.04
CA VAL A 215 -7.68 13.62 -8.31
C VAL A 215 -7.63 12.11 -8.48
N LYS A 216 -7.85 11.40 -7.39
CA LYS A 216 -8.06 9.95 -7.32
C LYS A 216 -9.46 9.68 -6.79
N VAL A 217 -10.24 8.87 -7.50
CA VAL A 217 -11.61 8.53 -7.14
C VAL A 217 -11.76 7.02 -7.01
N ALA A 218 -12.10 6.55 -5.83
CA ALA A 218 -12.40 5.13 -5.58
C ALA A 218 -13.76 4.74 -6.17
N LEU A 219 -13.79 3.59 -6.82
CA LEU A 219 -14.99 3.00 -7.40
C LEU A 219 -15.53 1.93 -6.43
N GLY A 220 -16.60 2.28 -5.70
CA GLY A 220 -17.20 1.42 -4.66
C GLY A 220 -16.84 1.86 -3.25
N GLU A 221 -17.12 0.98 -2.30
CA GLU A 221 -16.85 1.19 -0.88
C GLU A 221 -15.38 0.85 -0.55
N THR A 222 -14.69 1.75 0.10
CA THR A 222 -13.26 1.60 0.46
C THR A 222 -13.05 0.81 1.75
N HIS A 223 -14.07 0.75 2.60
CA HIS A 223 -14.05 0.05 3.89
C HIS A 223 -15.45 -0.33 4.36
N THR A 224 -15.51 -1.24 5.32
CA THR A 224 -16.72 -1.63 6.03
C THR A 224 -16.48 -1.51 7.53
N THR A 225 -17.39 -0.88 8.26
CA THR A 225 -17.30 -0.75 9.71
C THR A 225 -17.97 -1.96 10.36
N LYS A 226 -17.23 -2.73 11.15
CA LYS A 226 -17.72 -3.83 11.96
C LYS A 226 -17.80 -3.43 13.42
N VAL A 227 -18.93 -3.69 14.06
CA VAL A 227 -19.10 -3.52 15.51
C VAL A 227 -18.71 -4.84 16.18
N ILE A 228 -17.71 -4.80 17.04
CA ILE A 228 -17.34 -5.92 17.91
C ILE A 228 -18.05 -5.67 19.24
N PRO A 229 -19.06 -6.49 19.61
CA PRO A 229 -19.76 -6.34 20.88
C PRO A 229 -18.77 -6.44 22.03
N ALA A 230 -18.91 -5.58 23.02
CA ALA A 230 -18.15 -5.69 24.26
C ALA A 230 -18.37 -7.08 24.90
N PRO A 231 -17.34 -7.70 25.48
CA PRO A 231 -17.53 -8.95 26.21
C PRO A 231 -18.58 -8.73 27.29
N LYS A 232 -19.62 -9.59 27.30
CA LYS A 232 -20.66 -9.50 28.32
C LYS A 232 -19.99 -9.57 29.71
N PRO A 233 -20.36 -8.69 30.65
CA PRO A 233 -19.83 -8.76 31.99
C PRO A 233 -20.05 -10.19 32.53
N VAL A 234 -18.99 -10.83 32.94
CA VAL A 234 -19.10 -12.06 33.72
C VAL A 234 -19.70 -11.64 35.05
N GLU A 235 -20.99 -11.89 35.26
CA GLU A 235 -21.61 -11.72 36.56
C GLU A 235 -20.80 -12.58 37.55
N LYS A 236 -19.95 -11.95 38.34
CA LYS A 236 -19.43 -12.58 39.54
C LYS A 236 -20.62 -12.74 40.48
N ILE A 237 -21.18 -13.93 40.49
CA ILE A 237 -22.09 -14.31 41.56
C ILE A 237 -21.26 -14.32 42.85
N ILE A 238 -21.31 -13.19 43.57
CA ILE A 238 -20.80 -13.12 44.94
C ILE A 238 -21.84 -13.88 45.77
N GLU A 239 -21.63 -15.18 45.98
CA GLU A 239 -22.35 -15.90 47.03
C GLU A 239 -22.05 -15.21 48.35
N ARG A 240 -22.97 -14.41 48.85
CA ARG A 240 -22.98 -13.95 50.22
C ARG A 240 -23.17 -15.20 51.06
N ILE A 241 -22.12 -15.65 51.72
CA ILE A 241 -22.20 -16.59 52.84
C ILE A 241 -22.99 -15.85 53.94
N ILE A 242 -24.26 -16.08 54.00
CA ILE A 242 -25.07 -15.67 55.17
C ILE A 242 -24.78 -16.71 56.23
N GLU A 243 -23.95 -16.37 57.22
CA GLU A 243 -23.81 -17.17 58.43
C GLU A 243 -25.18 -17.27 59.11
N LYS A 244 -25.72 -18.49 59.12
CA LYS A 244 -26.98 -18.83 59.80
C LYS A 244 -26.64 -19.26 61.23
N PRO A 245 -27.42 -18.79 62.24
CA PRO A 245 -27.22 -19.22 63.62
C PRO A 245 -27.47 -20.71 63.76
N ALA A 246 -26.79 -21.38 64.75
CA ALA A 246 -26.72 -22.80 64.98
C ALA A 246 -28.09 -23.51 65.18
N PRO A 247 -28.15 -24.82 64.93
CA PRO A 247 -29.38 -25.53 64.64
C PRO A 247 -30.00 -26.30 65.83
N ALA A 248 -31.30 -26.50 65.74
CA ALA A 248 -31.98 -27.58 66.43
C ALA A 248 -32.15 -28.82 65.47
N PRO A 249 -32.32 -30.04 66.00
CA PRO A 249 -31.89 -31.28 65.30
C PRO A 249 -32.87 -31.80 64.25
N ALA A 250 -32.34 -32.66 63.38
CA ALA A 250 -32.79 -33.14 62.08
C ALA A 250 -34.12 -33.92 62.05
N PRO A 251 -34.70 -34.03 60.77
CA PRO A 251 -34.75 -35.36 60.17
C PRO A 251 -34.34 -35.41 58.69
N LYS A 252 -33.78 -36.54 58.37
CA LYS A 252 -33.48 -37.30 57.13
C LYS A 252 -33.74 -36.75 55.76
N VAL A 253 -32.66 -36.70 54.99
CA VAL A 253 -32.34 -37.27 53.67
C VAL A 253 -33.18 -36.88 52.48
N GLU A 254 -32.58 -36.03 51.59
CA GLU A 254 -32.59 -36.24 50.14
C GLU A 254 -31.25 -35.79 49.55
N SER A 255 -30.58 -36.68 48.82
CA SER A 255 -29.28 -36.50 48.21
C SER A 255 -29.37 -35.46 47.07
N LYS A 256 -28.86 -34.25 47.29
CA LYS A 256 -28.54 -33.33 46.17
C LYS A 256 -27.22 -33.78 45.54
N VAL A 257 -27.32 -34.13 44.28
CA VAL A 257 -26.21 -34.34 43.36
C VAL A 257 -25.34 -33.08 43.39
N VAL A 258 -24.13 -33.21 43.94
CA VAL A 258 -23.09 -32.19 43.82
C VAL A 258 -22.62 -32.26 42.37
N GLU A 259 -22.85 -31.24 41.58
CA GLU A 259 -22.20 -31.08 40.27
C GLU A 259 -20.72 -30.87 40.53
N GLU A 260 -19.94 -31.93 40.46
CA GLU A 260 -18.51 -31.93 40.51
C GLU A 260 -18.03 -31.45 39.13
N ASN A 261 -17.62 -30.18 39.01
CA ASN A 261 -17.06 -29.61 37.77
C ASN A 261 -15.69 -30.28 37.52
N PHE A 262 -15.72 -31.36 36.74
CA PHE A 262 -14.53 -32.07 36.29
C PHE A 262 -13.77 -31.27 35.22
N ARG A 263 -12.65 -30.66 35.58
CA ARG A 263 -11.81 -29.84 34.69
C ARG A 263 -10.44 -30.44 34.50
N ARG A 264 -9.92 -30.41 33.26
CA ARG A 264 -8.54 -30.78 32.96
C ARG A 264 -7.96 -29.76 31.96
N ASP A 265 -6.77 -29.23 32.25
CA ASP A 265 -6.05 -28.34 31.38
C ASP A 265 -5.02 -29.13 30.56
N ILE A 266 -5.10 -29.00 29.22
CA ILE A 266 -4.22 -29.67 28.27
C ILE A 266 -3.29 -28.62 27.67
N PHE A 267 -1.97 -28.85 27.73
CA PHE A 267 -0.97 -27.91 27.25
C PHE A 267 -0.35 -28.39 25.92
N PHE A 268 -0.14 -27.46 25.01
CA PHE A 268 0.55 -27.69 23.73
C PHE A 268 1.92 -27.02 23.76
N PRO A 269 2.96 -27.64 23.15
CA PRO A 269 4.22 -26.93 22.92
C PRO A 269 4.03 -25.73 22.00
N ILE A 270 4.84 -24.69 22.19
CA ILE A 270 4.78 -23.46 21.35
C ILE A 270 4.99 -23.82 19.88
N GLY A 271 4.08 -23.32 19.01
CA GLY A 271 4.14 -23.56 17.58
C GLY A 271 3.78 -24.99 17.13
N ASN A 272 3.19 -25.82 18.01
CA ASN A 272 2.87 -27.21 17.70
C ASN A 272 1.42 -27.54 18.07
N THR A 273 0.71 -28.22 17.16
CA THR A 273 -0.67 -28.68 17.36
C THR A 273 -0.77 -30.13 17.86
N ASN A 274 0.35 -30.84 17.97
CA ASN A 274 0.36 -32.23 18.41
C ASN A 274 0.27 -32.32 19.93
N ILE A 275 -0.59 -33.24 20.42
CA ILE A 275 -0.73 -33.52 21.83
C ILE A 275 0.47 -34.32 22.34
N ALA A 276 1.21 -33.78 23.30
CA ALA A 276 2.35 -34.47 23.90
C ALA A 276 1.88 -35.71 24.67
N LYS A 277 2.70 -36.78 24.69
CA LYS A 277 2.38 -38.02 25.41
C LYS A 277 2.06 -37.81 26.90
N SER A 278 2.66 -36.80 27.52
CA SER A 278 2.39 -36.42 28.94
C SER A 278 0.95 -35.88 29.14
N GLN A 279 0.25 -35.46 28.11
CA GLN A 279 -1.13 -34.96 28.19
C GLN A 279 -2.17 -36.06 27.89
N THR A 280 -1.74 -37.20 27.35
CA THR A 280 -2.65 -38.29 26.91
C THR A 280 -3.42 -38.88 28.11
N THR A 281 -2.78 -38.96 29.32
CA THR A 281 -3.42 -39.42 30.54
C THR A 281 -4.62 -38.56 30.92
N LYS A 282 -4.48 -37.23 30.83
CA LYS A 282 -5.59 -36.28 31.12
C LYS A 282 -6.77 -36.44 30.18
N ILE A 283 -6.50 -36.70 28.88
CA ILE A 283 -7.56 -37.00 27.89
C ILE A 283 -8.23 -38.31 28.22
N ALA A 284 -7.48 -39.33 28.61
CA ALA A 284 -8.06 -40.62 29.04
C ALA A 284 -8.98 -40.48 30.28
N GLU A 285 -8.60 -39.62 31.24
CA GLU A 285 -9.47 -39.31 32.39
C GLU A 285 -10.80 -38.63 31.98
N ILE A 286 -10.74 -37.67 31.02
CA ILE A 286 -11.94 -37.01 30.50
C ILE A 286 -12.85 -38.04 29.79
N VAL A 287 -12.28 -38.90 28.95
CA VAL A 287 -13.01 -39.95 28.24
C VAL A 287 -13.64 -40.95 29.23
N LYS A 288 -12.92 -41.31 30.27
CA LYS A 288 -13.44 -42.18 31.34
C LYS A 288 -14.64 -41.53 32.05
N TYR A 289 -14.50 -40.28 32.47
CA TYR A 289 -15.56 -39.53 33.15
C TYR A 289 -16.82 -39.43 32.27
N MET A 290 -16.68 -39.15 30.97
CA MET A 290 -17.83 -39.10 30.06
C MET A 290 -18.49 -40.44 29.83
N LYS A 291 -17.73 -41.56 29.88
CA LYS A 291 -18.29 -42.91 29.81
C LYS A 291 -19.08 -43.27 31.05
N GLU A 292 -18.64 -42.81 32.22
CA GLU A 292 -19.27 -43.01 33.50
C GLU A 292 -20.48 -42.09 33.72
N ASN A 293 -20.56 -40.96 32.99
CA ASN A 293 -21.60 -39.98 33.07
C ASN A 293 -22.18 -39.66 31.65
N PRO A 294 -23.09 -40.49 31.13
CA PRO A 294 -23.58 -40.37 29.74
C PRO A 294 -24.26 -39.03 29.40
N ASP A 295 -24.82 -38.36 30.42
CA ASP A 295 -25.50 -37.06 30.28
C ASP A 295 -24.55 -35.86 30.42
N ALA A 296 -23.27 -36.10 30.70
CA ALA A 296 -22.29 -35.01 30.86
C ALA A 296 -22.00 -34.29 29.53
N LYS A 297 -21.93 -32.98 29.59
CA LYS A 297 -21.55 -32.11 28.46
C LYS A 297 -20.11 -31.62 28.63
N ILE A 298 -19.35 -31.64 27.56
CA ILE A 298 -17.98 -31.09 27.54
C ILE A 298 -17.97 -29.71 26.93
N THR A 299 -17.29 -28.78 27.58
CA THR A 299 -16.96 -27.46 27.01
C THR A 299 -15.47 -27.36 26.83
N LEU A 300 -15.01 -27.07 25.59
CA LEU A 300 -13.61 -26.85 25.27
C LEU A 300 -13.35 -25.35 25.15
N THR A 301 -12.37 -24.85 25.86
CA THR A 301 -11.93 -23.44 25.79
C THR A 301 -10.47 -23.39 25.44
N GLY A 302 -10.15 -22.74 24.32
CA GLY A 302 -8.77 -22.53 23.88
C GLY A 302 -8.23 -21.18 24.37
N TYR A 303 -6.99 -21.18 24.85
CA TYR A 303 -6.25 -19.97 25.21
C TYR A 303 -4.97 -19.93 24.41
N ALA A 304 -4.67 -18.77 23.81
CA ALA A 304 -3.39 -18.50 23.17
C ALA A 304 -2.65 -17.41 23.95
N ASP A 305 -1.34 -17.58 24.12
CA ASP A 305 -0.51 -16.56 24.72
C ASP A 305 -0.29 -15.39 23.75
N LYS A 306 -0.23 -14.15 24.26
CA LYS A 306 -0.01 -12.94 23.45
C LYS A 306 1.31 -12.94 22.65
N GLY A 307 2.26 -13.78 23.03
CA GLY A 307 3.56 -13.91 22.36
C GLY A 307 3.61 -14.98 21.26
N THR A 308 2.58 -15.85 21.17
CA THR A 308 2.58 -17.01 20.25
C THR A 308 1.35 -17.10 19.34
N GLY A 309 0.40 -16.19 19.49
CA GLY A 309 -0.77 -16.07 18.62
C GLY A 309 -0.43 -15.24 17.39
N SER A 310 -0.36 -15.89 16.23
CA SER A 310 -0.34 -15.24 14.91
C SER A 310 -1.75 -14.93 14.44
#